data_0d5f5220f6ea1c8165bc72b41cec9f5a
#
_entry.id   0d5f5220f6ea1c8165bc72b41cec9f5a
#
_cell.length_a   1.000
_cell.length_b   1.000
_cell.length_c   1.000
_cell.angle_alpha   90.00
_cell.angle_beta   90.00
_cell.angle_gamma   90.00
#
_symmetry.space_group_name_H-M   'P 1'
#
loop_
_entity.id
_entity.type
_entity.pdbx_description
1 polymer ?
#
loop_
_entity_poly.entity_id
_entity_poly.type
_entity_poly.pdbx_seq_one_letter_code
_entity_poly.pdbx_strand_id
1 'polypeptide(L)'
;MAKVIGIDLGTTNSCVAIMEGGKPRVIENSEGDRTTPSIVAFTKDGEVLVGQPAKRQAVTNPQNTLFAIKRLIGRKFEDEVVQRDIKMVPYKVSRADNGDAWVEVQGKKMAPPEISARVLMKIDRKSVV
;
A
#
# COMPACT_ATOMS: atom_id res chain seq x y z
N MET A 1 27.39 -10.01 11.85
CA MET A 1 26.71 -8.91 12.53
C MET A 1 25.29 -8.75 11.98
N ALA A 2 24.34 -8.68 12.87
CA ALA A 2 22.95 -8.45 12.49
C ALA A 2 22.79 -6.99 12.05
N LYS A 3 22.15 -6.80 10.87
CA LYS A 3 21.80 -5.47 10.40
C LYS A 3 20.38 -5.15 10.89
N VAL A 4 20.19 -3.95 11.39
CA VAL A 4 18.87 -3.48 11.79
C VAL A 4 18.23 -2.79 10.59
N ILE A 5 17.05 -3.26 10.18
CA ILE A 5 16.28 -2.71 9.08
C ILE A 5 15.03 -2.06 9.64
N GLY A 6 14.84 -0.78 9.31
CA GLY A 6 13.62 -0.05 9.65
C GLY A 6 12.76 0.14 8.42
N ILE A 7 11.47 -0.12 8.56
CA ILE A 7 10.50 0.08 7.47
C ILE A 7 9.41 1.02 7.97
N ASP A 8 9.22 2.11 7.25
CA ASP A 8 8.13 3.05 7.52
C ASP A 8 7.07 2.89 6.44
N LEU A 9 5.94 2.30 6.81
CA LEU A 9 4.77 2.17 5.93
C LEU A 9 3.87 3.37 6.16
N GLY A 10 4.18 4.46 5.47
CA GLY A 10 3.37 5.67 5.56
C GLY A 10 2.09 5.55 4.73
N THR A 11 1.16 6.46 4.97
CA THR A 11 -0.11 6.50 4.24
C THR A 11 0.11 6.86 2.77
N THR A 12 1.04 7.74 2.49
CA THR A 12 1.33 8.22 1.12
C THR A 12 2.55 7.54 0.53
N ASN A 13 3.62 7.41 1.30
CA ASN A 13 4.87 6.81 0.85
C ASN A 13 5.42 5.89 1.93
N SER A 14 6.15 4.89 1.47
CA SER A 14 6.87 3.96 2.35
C SER A 14 8.36 4.03 2.06
N CYS A 15 9.17 3.79 3.05
CA CYS A 15 10.62 3.75 2.86
C CYS A 15 11.24 2.68 3.75
N VAL A 16 12.45 2.27 3.38
CA VAL A 16 13.24 1.33 4.16
C VAL A 16 14.60 1.94 4.45
N ALA A 17 15.09 1.74 5.65
CA ALA A 17 16.40 2.21 6.07
C ALA A 17 17.15 1.11 6.81
N ILE A 18 18.47 1.13 6.70
CA ILE A 18 19.33 0.25 7.49
C ILE A 18 20.22 1.12 8.39
N MET A 19 20.59 0.54 9.52
CA MET A 19 21.57 1.17 10.41
C MET A 19 22.97 0.76 9.94
N GLU A 20 23.77 1.74 9.61
CA GLU A 20 25.14 1.53 9.13
C GLU A 20 26.06 2.49 9.85
N GLY A 21 27.02 1.94 10.60
CA GLY A 21 27.94 2.76 11.37
C GLY A 21 27.29 3.68 12.39
N GLY A 22 26.16 3.27 12.98
CA GLY A 22 25.41 4.05 13.93
C GLY A 22 24.50 5.12 13.31
N LYS A 23 24.41 5.17 11.97
CA LYS A 23 23.58 6.13 11.27
C LYS A 23 22.57 5.43 10.38
N PRO A 24 21.32 5.94 10.29
CA PRO A 24 20.35 5.38 9.37
C PRO A 24 20.67 5.77 7.92
N ARG A 25 20.51 4.83 7.03
CA ARG A 25 20.68 5.06 5.60
C ARG A 25 19.44 4.53 4.87
N VAL A 26 18.80 5.42 4.11
CA VAL A 26 17.62 5.04 3.32
C VAL A 26 18.05 4.27 2.08
N ILE A 27 17.39 3.14 1.84
CA ILE A 27 17.69 2.27 0.71
C ILE A 27 16.76 2.62 -0.46
N GLU A 28 17.34 2.71 -1.66
CA GLU A 28 16.56 2.92 -2.88
C GLU A 28 15.74 1.69 -3.23
N ASN A 29 14.57 1.89 -3.82
CA ASN A 29 13.72 0.81 -4.30
C ASN A 29 14.17 0.33 -5.69
N SER A 30 13.41 -0.58 -6.29
CA SER A 30 13.73 -1.15 -7.60
C SER A 30 13.75 -0.11 -8.73
N GLU A 31 13.10 1.04 -8.56
CA GLU A 31 13.08 2.12 -9.53
C GLU A 31 14.14 3.20 -9.25
N GLY A 32 14.99 3.00 -8.25
CA GLY A 32 16.01 3.97 -7.88
C GLY A 32 15.54 5.08 -6.96
N ASP A 33 14.32 5.01 -6.45
CA ASP A 33 13.76 6.02 -5.55
C ASP A 33 13.97 5.64 -4.09
N ARG A 34 14.16 6.64 -3.24
CA ARG A 34 14.33 6.43 -1.79
C ARG A 34 13.02 6.13 -1.08
N THR A 35 11.89 6.52 -1.68
CA THR A 35 10.57 6.23 -1.15
C THR A 35 9.77 5.46 -2.18
N THR A 36 8.86 4.62 -1.70
CA THR A 36 7.94 3.87 -2.55
C THR A 36 6.54 4.38 -2.25
N PRO A 37 5.81 4.90 -3.25
CA PRO A 37 4.42 5.28 -3.03
C PRO A 37 3.63 4.10 -2.48
N SER A 38 2.81 4.34 -1.47
CA SER A 38 1.97 3.31 -0.84
C SER A 38 0.71 3.09 -1.68
N ILE A 39 0.91 2.70 -2.93
CA ILE A 39 -0.15 2.52 -3.93
C ILE A 39 -0.03 1.13 -4.53
N VAL A 40 -1.17 0.45 -4.65
CA VAL A 40 -1.25 -0.88 -5.25
C VAL A 40 -2.32 -0.86 -6.33
N ALA A 41 -1.99 -1.33 -7.52
CA ALA A 41 -2.93 -1.41 -8.63
C ALA A 41 -3.06 -2.84 -9.14
N PHE A 42 -4.26 -3.19 -9.54
CA PHE A 42 -4.58 -4.48 -10.14
C PHE A 42 -4.94 -4.26 -11.60
N THR A 43 -4.18 -4.87 -12.50
CA THR A 43 -4.40 -4.72 -13.94
C THR A 43 -5.39 -5.76 -14.45
N LYS A 44 -5.90 -5.51 -15.68
CA LYS A 44 -6.81 -6.46 -16.34
C LYS A 44 -6.17 -7.81 -16.61
N ASP A 45 -4.85 -7.83 -16.76
CA ASP A 45 -4.08 -9.05 -17.04
C ASP A 45 -3.81 -9.87 -15.77
N GLY A 46 -4.27 -9.41 -14.63
CA GLY A 46 -4.05 -10.09 -13.36
C GLY A 46 -2.73 -9.73 -12.70
N GLU A 47 -2.01 -8.75 -13.21
CA GLU A 47 -0.79 -8.27 -12.59
C GLU A 47 -1.08 -7.36 -11.40
N VAL A 48 -0.17 -7.34 -10.44
CA VAL A 48 -0.23 -6.45 -9.31
C VAL A 48 0.96 -5.49 -9.39
N LEU A 49 0.65 -4.20 -9.49
CA LEU A 49 1.66 -3.15 -9.53
C LEU A 49 1.73 -2.47 -8.17
N VAL A 50 2.93 -2.15 -7.72
CA VAL A 50 3.15 -1.50 -6.42
C VAL A 50 4.10 -0.33 -6.60
N GLY A 51 3.80 0.81 -5.97
CA GLY A 51 4.67 1.97 -5.99
C GLY A 51 4.49 2.83 -7.23
N GLN A 52 5.60 3.30 -7.80
CA GLN A 52 5.55 4.20 -8.96
C GLN A 52 4.81 3.62 -10.17
N PRO A 53 5.00 2.34 -10.54
CA PRO A 53 4.21 1.78 -11.64
C PRO A 53 2.70 1.86 -11.39
N ALA A 54 2.27 1.63 -10.15
CA ALA A 54 0.86 1.75 -9.79
C ALA A 54 0.39 3.20 -9.89
N LYS A 55 1.20 4.13 -9.42
CA LYS A 55 0.88 5.56 -9.46
C LYS A 55 0.75 6.07 -10.90
N ARG A 56 1.66 5.64 -11.78
CA ARG A 56 1.67 6.11 -13.18
C ARG A 56 0.41 5.73 -13.96
N GLN A 57 -0.16 4.56 -13.68
CA GLN A 57 -1.37 4.09 -14.39
C GLN A 57 -2.67 4.47 -13.67
N ALA A 58 -2.60 5.17 -12.55
CA ALA A 58 -3.79 5.52 -11.75
C ALA A 58 -4.82 6.30 -12.56
N VAL A 59 -4.39 7.18 -13.47
CA VAL A 59 -5.28 7.99 -14.30
C VAL A 59 -6.12 7.11 -15.23
N THR A 60 -5.54 6.03 -15.74
CA THR A 60 -6.22 5.14 -16.69
C THR A 60 -6.95 3.99 -16.02
N ASN A 61 -6.67 3.73 -14.75
CA ASN A 61 -7.26 2.60 -14.03
C ASN A 61 -7.59 2.98 -12.57
N PRO A 62 -8.36 4.06 -12.36
CA PRO A 62 -8.58 4.58 -10.99
C PRO A 62 -9.36 3.62 -10.10
N GLN A 63 -10.28 2.84 -10.64
CA GLN A 63 -11.12 1.95 -9.86
C GLN A 63 -10.35 0.77 -9.25
N ASN A 64 -9.21 0.43 -9.81
CA ASN A 64 -8.39 -0.70 -9.36
C ASN A 64 -7.04 -0.24 -8.83
N THR A 65 -6.90 1.05 -8.51
CA THR A 65 -5.69 1.63 -7.95
C THR A 65 -5.98 2.07 -6.52
N LEU A 66 -5.37 1.37 -5.57
CA LEU A 66 -5.62 1.55 -4.14
C LEU A 66 -4.54 2.42 -3.51
N PHE A 67 -4.97 3.44 -2.78
CA PHE A 67 -4.07 4.34 -2.06
C PHE A 67 -4.69 4.72 -0.71
N ALA A 68 -3.89 5.25 0.20
CA ALA A 68 -4.32 5.65 1.53
C ALA A 68 -5.00 4.51 2.31
N ILE A 69 -4.63 3.27 2.03
CA ILE A 69 -5.25 2.08 2.62
C ILE A 69 -5.01 2.02 4.13
N LYS A 70 -3.90 2.57 4.60
CA LYS A 70 -3.58 2.60 6.02
C LYS A 70 -4.69 3.25 6.86
N ARG A 71 -5.43 4.17 6.27
CA ARG A 71 -6.56 4.84 6.94
C ARG A 71 -7.74 3.92 7.22
N LEU A 72 -7.81 2.79 6.52
CA LEU A 72 -8.89 1.81 6.69
C LEU A 72 -8.54 0.69 7.65
N ILE A 73 -7.24 0.49 7.94
CA ILE A 73 -6.79 -0.60 8.79
C ILE A 73 -7.36 -0.43 10.21
N GLY A 74 -7.99 -1.49 10.70
CA GLY A 74 -8.56 -1.51 12.06
C GLY A 74 -9.86 -0.73 12.21
N ARG A 75 -10.46 -0.24 11.11
CA ARG A 75 -11.69 0.52 11.16
C ARG A 75 -12.88 -0.30 10.72
N LYS A 76 -14.04 0.02 11.27
CA LYS A 76 -15.31 -0.58 10.85
C LYS A 76 -15.88 0.18 9.66
N PHE A 77 -16.65 -0.51 8.84
CA PHE A 77 -17.26 0.09 7.66
C PHE A 77 -18.15 1.29 8.02
N GLU A 78 -18.89 1.20 9.12
CA GLU A 78 -19.78 2.26 9.59
C GLU A 78 -19.04 3.43 10.26
N ASP A 79 -17.72 3.33 10.44
CA ASP A 79 -16.93 4.41 11.02
C ASP A 79 -17.07 5.69 10.19
N GLU A 80 -17.25 6.81 10.87
CA GLU A 80 -17.48 8.10 10.23
C GLU A 80 -16.34 8.49 9.27
N VAL A 81 -15.09 8.19 9.63
CA VAL A 81 -13.93 8.46 8.79
C VAL A 81 -13.99 7.62 7.52
N VAL A 82 -14.39 6.35 7.63
CA VAL A 82 -14.53 5.45 6.48
C VAL A 82 -15.65 5.95 5.56
N GLN A 83 -16.80 6.33 6.10
CA GLN A 83 -17.90 6.84 5.30
C GLN A 83 -17.54 8.12 4.56
N ARG A 84 -16.68 8.94 5.15
CA ARG A 84 -16.17 10.14 4.49
C ARG A 84 -15.21 9.78 3.35
N ASP A 85 -14.29 8.84 3.60
CA ASP A 85 -13.29 8.43 2.61
C ASP A 85 -13.94 7.74 1.39
N ILE A 86 -15.01 6.98 1.59
CA ILE A 86 -15.74 6.32 0.50
C ILE A 86 -16.14 7.32 -0.59
N LYS A 87 -16.51 8.52 -0.20
CA LYS A 87 -16.94 9.56 -1.14
C LYS A 87 -15.79 10.22 -1.90
N MET A 88 -14.56 10.05 -1.42
CA MET A 88 -13.39 10.73 -1.97
C MET A 88 -12.48 9.84 -2.79
N VAL A 89 -12.61 8.51 -2.66
CA VAL A 89 -11.73 7.57 -3.35
C VAL A 89 -12.44 6.96 -4.56
N PRO A 90 -11.69 6.69 -5.66
CA PRO A 90 -12.29 6.11 -6.87
C PRO A 90 -12.51 4.60 -6.77
N TYR A 91 -11.83 3.93 -5.85
CA TYR A 91 -12.00 2.49 -5.65
C TYR A 91 -13.14 2.21 -4.68
N LYS A 92 -13.64 0.99 -4.70
CA LYS A 92 -14.79 0.60 -3.89
C LYS A 92 -14.36 0.12 -2.51
N VAL A 93 -14.98 0.68 -1.48
CA VAL A 93 -14.82 0.22 -0.10
C VAL A 93 -16.09 -0.55 0.26
N SER A 94 -15.92 -1.75 0.81
CA SER A 94 -17.02 -2.65 1.12
C SER A 94 -17.01 -3.05 2.59
N ARG A 95 -18.17 -3.53 3.07
CA ARG A 95 -18.28 -4.06 4.41
C ARG A 95 -17.97 -5.55 4.39
N ALA A 96 -17.00 -5.97 5.23
CA ALA A 96 -16.70 -7.38 5.44
C ALA A 96 -17.79 -8.04 6.30
N ASP A 97 -17.79 -9.38 6.35
CA ASP A 97 -18.76 -10.12 7.13
C ASP A 97 -18.72 -9.79 8.61
N ASN A 98 -17.56 -9.44 9.14
CA ASN A 98 -17.39 -9.04 10.54
C ASN A 98 -17.61 -7.53 10.77
N GLY A 99 -18.00 -6.78 9.74
CA GLY A 99 -18.26 -5.35 9.84
C GLY A 99 -17.04 -4.45 9.58
N ASP A 100 -15.88 -5.00 9.30
CA ASP A 100 -14.70 -4.21 9.01
C ASP A 100 -14.79 -3.53 7.64
N ALA A 101 -14.05 -2.42 7.48
CA ALA A 101 -13.91 -1.76 6.19
C ALA A 101 -12.90 -2.52 5.34
N TRP A 102 -13.35 -3.09 4.25
CA TRP A 102 -12.50 -3.77 3.27
C TRP A 102 -12.60 -3.05 1.93
N VAL A 103 -11.67 -3.36 1.02
CA VAL A 103 -11.71 -2.85 -0.34
C VAL A 103 -12.17 -3.94 -1.28
N GLU A 104 -12.81 -3.54 -2.38
CA GLU A 104 -13.27 -4.47 -3.40
C GLU A 104 -12.63 -4.10 -4.73
N VAL A 105 -11.91 -5.06 -5.32
CA VAL A 105 -11.19 -4.88 -6.58
C VAL A 105 -11.54 -6.05 -7.49
N GLN A 106 -12.00 -5.73 -8.69
CA GLN A 106 -12.33 -6.75 -9.70
C GLN A 106 -13.28 -7.82 -9.17
N GLY A 107 -14.25 -7.40 -8.34
CA GLY A 107 -15.23 -8.30 -7.75
C GLY A 107 -14.76 -9.10 -6.54
N LYS A 108 -13.53 -8.86 -6.08
CA LYS A 108 -12.97 -9.55 -4.91
C LYS A 108 -12.82 -8.60 -3.74
N LYS A 109 -13.24 -9.04 -2.57
CA LYS A 109 -13.05 -8.26 -1.33
C LYS A 109 -11.69 -8.60 -0.72
N MET A 110 -10.96 -7.57 -0.34
CA MET A 110 -9.62 -7.73 0.27
C MET A 110 -9.52 -6.90 1.53
N ALA A 111 -8.89 -7.47 2.56
CA ALA A 111 -8.64 -6.75 3.79
C ALA A 111 -7.54 -5.71 3.56
N PRO A 112 -7.66 -4.50 4.14
CA PRO A 112 -6.62 -3.48 4.02
C PRO A 112 -5.20 -3.97 4.38
N PRO A 113 -5.00 -4.79 5.43
CA PRO A 113 -3.67 -5.33 5.71
C PRO A 113 -3.06 -6.14 4.56
N GLU A 114 -3.87 -6.84 3.76
CA GLU A 114 -3.38 -7.57 2.60
C GLU A 114 -2.77 -6.63 1.56
N ILE A 115 -3.39 -5.47 1.37
CA ILE A 115 -2.89 -4.47 0.42
C ILE A 115 -1.58 -3.87 0.94
N SER A 116 -1.53 -3.55 2.22
CA SER A 116 -0.30 -3.03 2.85
C SER A 116 0.83 -4.05 2.78
N ALA A 117 0.52 -5.34 2.90
CA ALA A 117 1.51 -6.41 2.76
C ALA A 117 2.13 -6.43 1.36
N ARG A 118 1.39 -6.07 0.33
CA ARG A 118 1.93 -5.98 -1.03
C ARG A 118 2.99 -4.90 -1.16
N VAL A 119 2.76 -3.75 -0.51
CA VAL A 119 3.75 -2.67 -0.47
C VAL A 119 4.99 -3.14 0.28
N LEU A 120 4.78 -3.80 1.42
CA LEU A 120 5.87 -4.33 2.24
C LEU A 120 6.71 -5.36 1.47
N MET A 121 6.07 -6.24 0.71
CA MET A 121 6.76 -7.25 -0.10
C MET A 121 7.68 -6.63 -1.15
N LYS A 122 7.26 -5.55 -1.79
CA LYS A 122 8.10 -4.86 -2.76
C LYS A 122 9.33 -4.24 -2.10
N ILE A 123 9.15 -3.62 -0.94
CA ILE A 123 10.25 -3.03 -0.17
C ILE A 123 11.21 -4.12 0.30
N ASP A 124 10.67 -5.23 0.79
CA ASP A 124 11.43 -6.34 1.33
C ASP A 124 12.35 -6.98 0.28
N ARG A 125 11.88 -7.11 -0.95
CA ARG A 125 12.69 -7.64 -2.05
C ARG A 125 13.97 -6.84 -2.26
N LYS A 126 13.91 -5.53 -2.08
CA LYS A 126 15.06 -4.66 -2.25
C LYS A 126 16.02 -4.77 -1.07
N SER A 127 15.50 -4.93 0.14
CA SER A 127 16.33 -4.96 1.35
C SER A 127 16.98 -6.30 1.64
N VAL A 128 16.59 -7.36 0.96
CA VAL A 128 17.13 -8.71 1.15
C VAL A 128 18.40 -8.96 0.32
N VAL A 129 18.67 -8.12 -0.63
CA VAL A 129 19.84 -8.27 -1.51
C VAL A 129 21.15 -7.98 -0.79
#